data_6b9cc1034e6ba9aa9d45f0cea0d43950
#
_entry.id   6b9cc1034e6ba9aa9d45f0cea0d43950
#
_cell.length_a   1.000
_cell.length_b   1.000
_cell.length_c   1.000
_cell.angle_alpha   90.00
_cell.angle_beta   90.00
_cell.angle_gamma   90.00
#
_symmetry.space_group_name_H-M   'P 1'
#
loop_
_entity.id
_entity.type
_entity.pdbx_description
1 polymer ?
#
loop_
_entity_poly.entity_id
_entity_poly.type
_entity_poly.pdbx_seq_one_letter_code
_entity_poly.pdbx_strand_id
1 'polypeptide(L)'
;MLGRRTLLVNPPLINGIAFTRQGRCQEREEVLGTTKPPYTLALLAAMLRDAGCEVRLVDATATRASTQDVIAALERAGFRPTLILFPSTTPTLDADVRAMAALKERFGAPIFCFGPHASTVPVESMHRAPEVDGMFVGEPEDGVLQLARLSSLDGLGDIPSLTWRRDGVVAPHRAHGSFTGFLQAPSPAWDLLDLSKYSLPLVDKPYVLVETSRGCPYSCDFCVAPIHQGHKFRERSAKSLVDEIERTYRERGVEFYYLWGDTVTLNVKSFTAFCDELIARALPIQWFGNARADNLTDPAFVHRLRRAGCWMLALGIESESDDVRKNMVKRLERQKIQTAFRNMRGAGIKSFAFFIYGYPGETARTMELTTEYAIELDPDFANFYPAVPYPGTDLYDKAVRENLLRPEEADWSKMEYSYYLLRGNGLDERLVMDAINRAKRRFFLRPAYVARHFGDIAKLALTKQRIVWHVLSRTLFGARVPDAAAPGRSLEARSPAAWDAGR
;
A
#
# COMPACT_ATOMS: atom_id res chain seq x y z
N MET A 1 -18.08 19.55 -18.82
CA MET A 1 -17.67 18.51 -17.86
C MET A 1 -16.24 18.77 -17.42
N LEU A 2 -15.99 18.89 -16.12
CA LEU A 2 -14.65 19.03 -15.56
C LEU A 2 -13.74 17.85 -15.92
N GLY A 3 -14.27 16.64 -15.89
CA GLY A 3 -13.52 15.42 -16.22
C GLY A 3 -13.28 15.16 -17.70
N ARG A 4 -13.57 16.09 -18.61
CA ARG A 4 -13.43 15.85 -20.05
C ARG A 4 -12.06 15.30 -20.43
N ARG A 5 -11.00 15.85 -19.82
CA ARG A 5 -9.60 15.37 -19.93
C ARG A 5 -9.04 15.19 -18.54
N THR A 6 -9.01 13.97 -18.05
CA THR A 6 -8.57 13.66 -16.69
C THR A 6 -7.16 13.07 -16.71
N LEU A 7 -6.29 13.67 -15.92
CA LEU A 7 -4.95 13.18 -15.62
C LEU A 7 -4.96 12.51 -14.25
N LEU A 8 -4.57 11.24 -14.19
CA LEU A 8 -4.31 10.52 -12.96
C LEU A 8 -2.79 10.35 -12.79
N VAL A 9 -2.26 10.75 -11.65
CA VAL A 9 -0.81 10.75 -11.41
C VAL A 9 -0.47 9.97 -10.16
N ASN A 10 0.34 8.91 -10.30
CA ASN A 10 1.11 8.38 -9.18
C ASN A 10 2.41 9.21 -9.12
N PRO A 11 2.63 10.00 -8.04
CA PRO A 11 3.70 10.98 -7.98
C PRO A 11 5.12 10.41 -8.13
N PRO A 12 6.10 11.27 -8.43
CA PRO A 12 7.51 10.89 -8.52
C PRO A 12 8.09 10.29 -7.25
N LEU A 13 9.29 9.74 -7.38
CA LEU A 13 10.13 9.34 -6.25
C LEU A 13 10.41 10.51 -5.32
N ILE A 14 10.43 10.27 -4.02
CA ILE A 14 10.84 11.25 -3.01
C ILE A 14 12.30 10.97 -2.65
N ASN A 15 13.21 11.87 -2.98
CA ASN A 15 14.65 11.69 -2.77
C ASN A 15 15.19 10.33 -3.30
N GLY A 16 14.70 9.92 -4.48
CA GLY A 16 15.08 8.65 -5.11
C GLY A 16 14.42 7.40 -4.50
N ILE A 17 13.48 7.58 -3.57
CA ILE A 17 12.78 6.51 -2.85
C ILE A 17 11.35 6.41 -3.37
N ALA A 18 10.93 5.20 -3.68
CA ALA A 18 9.55 4.92 -4.04
C ALA A 18 8.68 4.75 -2.79
N PHE A 19 7.44 5.24 -2.87
CA PHE A 19 6.43 5.07 -1.85
C PHE A 19 5.17 4.44 -2.44
N THR A 20 4.59 3.50 -1.72
CA THR A 20 3.25 3.00 -2.01
C THR A 20 2.23 4.04 -1.57
N ARG A 21 1.44 4.57 -2.53
CA ARG A 21 0.39 5.56 -2.26
C ARG A 21 -1.00 4.95 -2.35
N GLN A 22 -1.12 3.73 -1.87
CA GLN A 22 -2.41 3.03 -1.81
C GLN A 22 -2.38 1.98 -0.70
N GLY A 23 -3.57 1.62 -0.22
CA GLY A 23 -3.72 0.64 0.84
C GLY A 23 -3.48 1.20 2.23
N ARG A 24 -3.62 0.33 3.22
CA ARG A 24 -3.60 0.68 4.64
C ARG A 24 -2.23 1.04 5.21
N CYS A 25 -1.16 0.59 4.59
CA CYS A 25 0.19 0.64 5.16
C CYS A 25 1.07 1.67 4.48
N GLN A 26 0.63 2.70 3.93
CA GLN A 26 1.34 3.90 3.45
C GLN A 26 2.89 3.76 3.41
N GLU A 27 3.36 2.66 2.80
CA GLU A 27 4.74 2.19 2.96
C GLU A 27 5.70 2.89 1.99
N ARG A 28 6.87 3.21 2.50
CA ARG A 28 8.07 3.28 1.67
C ARG A 28 8.29 1.91 1.04
N GLU A 29 8.47 1.85 -0.27
CA GLU A 29 8.81 0.61 -0.95
C GLU A 29 10.13 0.07 -0.40
N GLU A 30 10.04 -1.08 0.26
CA GLU A 30 11.19 -1.66 0.93
C GLU A 30 12.10 -2.40 -0.04
N VAL A 31 13.24 -2.60 0.48
CA VAL A 31 14.37 -3.49 0.26
C VAL A 31 14.39 -4.32 -1.03
N LEU A 32 13.26 -4.86 -1.48
CA LEU A 32 13.18 -5.62 -2.71
C LEU A 32 12.88 -4.72 -3.93
N GLY A 33 12.68 -3.41 -3.74
CA GLY A 33 12.48 -2.44 -4.83
C GLY A 33 11.25 -2.73 -5.71
N THR A 34 10.21 -3.29 -5.09
CA THR A 34 8.99 -3.67 -5.79
C THR A 34 8.03 -2.50 -5.83
N THR A 35 7.84 -1.91 -7.00
CA THR A 35 6.77 -0.92 -7.20
C THR A 35 5.45 -1.65 -7.35
N LYS A 36 4.44 -1.25 -6.56
CA LYS A 36 3.09 -1.82 -6.69
C LYS A 36 2.32 -1.10 -7.81
N PRO A 37 1.66 -1.84 -8.72
CA PRO A 37 0.77 -1.20 -9.69
C PRO A 37 -0.28 -0.32 -9.00
N PRO A 38 -0.51 0.92 -9.47
CA PRO A 38 -1.42 1.86 -8.82
C PRO A 38 -2.90 1.48 -9.10
N TYR A 39 -3.40 0.48 -8.39
CA TYR A 39 -4.71 -0.14 -8.59
C TYR A 39 -5.85 0.88 -8.62
N THR A 40 -5.94 1.73 -7.58
CA THR A 40 -7.04 2.71 -7.49
C THR A 40 -7.02 3.70 -8.65
N LEU A 41 -5.83 4.15 -9.09
CA LEU A 41 -5.72 5.01 -10.27
C LEU A 41 -6.14 4.29 -11.54
N ALA A 42 -5.75 3.02 -11.70
CA ALA A 42 -6.14 2.22 -12.88
C ALA A 42 -7.65 1.92 -12.89
N LEU A 43 -8.25 1.68 -11.72
CA LEU A 43 -9.71 1.50 -11.59
C LEU A 43 -10.46 2.79 -11.93
N LEU A 44 -10.06 3.92 -11.35
CA LEU A 44 -10.64 5.23 -11.67
C LEU A 44 -10.49 5.57 -13.15
N ALA A 45 -9.34 5.23 -13.76
CA ALA A 45 -9.13 5.42 -15.19
C ALA A 45 -10.12 4.63 -16.05
N ALA A 46 -10.39 3.36 -15.70
CA ALA A 46 -11.39 2.55 -16.38
C ALA A 46 -12.80 3.18 -16.25
N MET A 47 -13.19 3.52 -15.02
CA MET A 47 -14.52 4.11 -14.75
C MET A 47 -14.72 5.46 -15.45
N LEU A 48 -13.71 6.30 -15.50
CA LEU A 48 -13.75 7.59 -16.20
C LEU A 48 -13.82 7.41 -17.72
N ARG A 49 -13.13 6.43 -18.29
CA ARG A 49 -13.26 6.09 -19.72
C ARG A 49 -14.67 5.61 -20.05
N ASP A 50 -15.25 4.75 -19.21
CA ASP A 50 -16.61 4.28 -19.37
C ASP A 50 -17.64 5.44 -19.27
N ALA A 51 -17.31 6.48 -18.51
CA ALA A 51 -18.09 7.72 -18.41
C ALA A 51 -17.84 8.72 -19.59
N GLY A 52 -17.03 8.35 -20.59
CA GLY A 52 -16.75 9.16 -21.78
C GLY A 52 -15.65 10.22 -21.60
N CYS A 53 -14.82 10.10 -20.57
CA CYS A 53 -13.68 10.99 -20.36
C CYS A 53 -12.45 10.53 -21.17
N GLU A 54 -11.69 11.49 -21.72
CA GLU A 54 -10.33 11.25 -22.20
C GLU A 54 -9.40 11.16 -21.00
N VAL A 55 -8.70 10.03 -20.82
CA VAL A 55 -7.93 9.74 -19.60
C VAL A 55 -6.46 9.51 -19.94
N ARG A 56 -5.58 10.10 -19.15
CA ARG A 56 -4.16 9.75 -19.07
C ARG A 56 -3.82 9.30 -17.65
N LEU A 57 -3.13 8.17 -17.58
CA LEU A 57 -2.59 7.63 -16.32
C LEU A 57 -1.07 7.65 -16.40
N VAL A 58 -0.43 8.34 -15.47
CA VAL A 58 1.02 8.45 -15.39
C VAL A 58 1.49 7.86 -14.05
N ASP A 59 2.31 6.83 -14.09
CA ASP A 59 3.04 6.34 -12.92
C ASP A 59 4.49 6.85 -12.95
N ALA A 60 4.70 8.02 -12.35
CA ALA A 60 6.02 8.62 -12.28
C ALA A 60 6.95 7.88 -11.29
N THR A 61 6.40 7.16 -10.32
CA THR A 61 7.19 6.29 -9.44
C THR A 61 7.78 5.12 -10.21
N ALA A 62 6.98 4.36 -10.97
CA ALA A 62 7.43 3.19 -11.72
C ALA A 62 8.37 3.55 -12.89
N THR A 63 8.12 4.68 -13.55
CA THR A 63 8.94 5.18 -14.66
C THR A 63 10.16 5.96 -14.20
N ARG A 64 10.25 6.28 -12.89
CA ARG A 64 11.28 7.16 -12.30
C ARG A 64 11.32 8.54 -12.95
N ALA A 65 10.19 9.00 -13.48
CA ALA A 65 10.05 10.32 -14.10
C ALA A 65 9.99 11.42 -13.03
N SER A 66 10.59 12.57 -13.31
CA SER A 66 10.38 13.78 -12.53
C SER A 66 9.04 14.43 -12.89
N THR A 67 8.59 15.40 -12.08
CA THR A 67 7.40 16.20 -12.43
C THR A 67 7.56 16.93 -13.76
N GLN A 68 8.77 17.43 -14.07
CA GLN A 68 9.08 18.09 -15.33
C GLN A 68 9.00 17.12 -16.52
N ASP A 69 9.46 15.87 -16.35
CA ASP A 69 9.32 14.84 -17.38
C ASP A 69 7.85 14.54 -17.68
N VAL A 70 7.01 14.48 -16.62
CA VAL A 70 5.56 14.31 -16.76
C VAL A 70 4.94 15.46 -17.54
N ILE A 71 5.25 16.70 -17.16
CA ILE A 71 4.77 17.92 -17.85
C ILE A 71 5.18 17.88 -19.32
N ALA A 72 6.46 17.66 -19.60
CA ALA A 72 6.98 17.62 -20.97
C ALA A 72 6.34 16.50 -21.82
N ALA A 73 6.06 15.34 -21.21
CA ALA A 73 5.37 14.23 -21.89
C ALA A 73 3.93 14.60 -22.26
N LEU A 74 3.20 15.24 -21.34
CA LEU A 74 1.83 15.71 -21.60
C LEU A 74 1.79 16.77 -22.70
N GLU A 75 2.74 17.70 -22.71
CA GLU A 75 2.86 18.73 -23.75
C GLU A 75 3.16 18.14 -25.13
N ARG A 76 4.12 17.23 -25.21
CA ARG A 76 4.41 16.51 -26.48
C ARG A 76 3.21 15.75 -27.01
N ALA A 77 2.40 15.18 -26.10
CA ALA A 77 1.15 14.48 -26.46
C ALA A 77 -0.02 15.43 -26.79
N GLY A 78 0.14 16.75 -26.66
CA GLY A 78 -0.95 17.70 -26.81
C GLY A 78 -2.06 17.55 -25.78
N PHE A 79 -1.80 16.88 -24.65
CA PHE A 79 -2.78 16.63 -23.62
C PHE A 79 -2.80 17.75 -22.58
N ARG A 80 -3.89 18.50 -22.55
CA ARG A 80 -4.13 19.52 -21.51
C ARG A 80 -5.23 19.03 -20.57
N PRO A 81 -4.88 18.64 -19.35
CA PRO A 81 -5.88 18.16 -18.38
C PRO A 81 -6.84 19.28 -17.99
N THR A 82 -8.09 18.90 -17.78
CA THR A 82 -9.15 19.73 -17.19
C THR A 82 -9.46 19.32 -15.75
N LEU A 83 -8.91 18.17 -15.32
CA LEU A 83 -8.99 17.63 -13.98
C LEU A 83 -7.74 16.79 -13.68
N ILE A 84 -7.17 16.92 -12.48
CA ILE A 84 -6.00 16.16 -12.06
C ILE A 84 -6.33 15.43 -10.74
N LEU A 85 -6.01 14.13 -10.68
CA LEU A 85 -6.26 13.26 -9.52
C LEU A 85 -4.95 12.69 -8.98
N PHE A 86 -4.77 12.76 -7.65
CA PHE A 86 -3.61 12.24 -6.94
C PHE A 86 -4.01 11.30 -5.80
N PRO A 87 -3.31 10.18 -5.59
CA PRO A 87 -3.37 9.44 -4.34
C PRO A 87 -2.59 10.21 -3.25
N SER A 88 -3.06 10.14 -2.00
CA SER A 88 -2.46 10.84 -0.86
C SER A 88 -2.20 9.88 0.29
N THR A 89 -0.97 9.90 0.82
CA THR A 89 -0.57 9.17 2.02
C THR A 89 0.13 10.09 3.00
N THR A 90 0.11 9.74 4.28
CA THR A 90 0.64 10.61 5.34
C THR A 90 2.12 10.96 5.11
N PRO A 91 3.04 10.02 4.84
CA PRO A 91 4.45 10.36 4.70
C PRO A 91 4.81 11.07 3.39
N THR A 92 3.89 11.16 2.43
CA THR A 92 4.23 11.71 1.11
C THR A 92 3.61 13.06 0.80
N LEU A 93 2.59 13.49 1.55
CA LEU A 93 1.79 14.68 1.22
C LEU A 93 2.66 15.91 0.93
N ASP A 94 3.57 16.28 1.84
CA ASP A 94 4.39 17.50 1.70
C ASP A 94 5.32 17.45 0.46
N ALA A 95 5.73 16.24 0.07
CA ALA A 95 6.52 16.05 -1.14
C ALA A 95 5.64 16.10 -2.41
N ASP A 96 4.47 15.47 -2.34
CA ASP A 96 3.54 15.36 -3.45
C ASP A 96 2.91 16.72 -3.79
N VAL A 97 2.69 17.59 -2.79
CA VAL A 97 2.23 18.97 -2.99
C VAL A 97 3.14 19.77 -3.95
N ARG A 98 4.45 19.56 -3.91
CA ARG A 98 5.37 20.22 -4.86
C ARG A 98 5.10 19.80 -6.31
N ALA A 99 4.78 18.54 -6.55
CA ALA A 99 4.41 18.05 -7.87
C ALA A 99 3.04 18.60 -8.30
N MET A 100 2.10 18.68 -7.37
CA MET A 100 0.77 19.26 -7.58
C MET A 100 0.88 20.75 -7.95
N ALA A 101 1.68 21.53 -7.20
CA ALA A 101 1.93 22.94 -7.48
C ALA A 101 2.45 23.17 -8.91
N ALA A 102 3.46 22.42 -9.32
CA ALA A 102 4.04 22.54 -10.65
C ALA A 102 3.04 22.19 -11.77
N LEU A 103 2.20 21.16 -11.57
CA LEU A 103 1.16 20.79 -12.53
C LEU A 103 0.03 21.83 -12.58
N LYS A 104 -0.37 22.35 -11.40
CA LYS A 104 -1.38 23.42 -11.33
C LYS A 104 -0.91 24.71 -11.99
N GLU A 105 0.33 25.13 -11.72
CA GLU A 105 0.97 26.29 -12.37
C GLU A 105 1.00 26.14 -13.90
N ARG A 106 1.37 24.93 -14.38
CA ARG A 106 1.52 24.69 -15.82
C ARG A 106 0.20 24.58 -16.59
N PHE A 107 -0.80 23.93 -16.02
CA PHE A 107 -2.03 23.58 -16.73
C PHE A 107 -3.28 24.35 -16.26
N GLY A 108 -3.25 24.96 -15.08
CA GLY A 108 -4.41 25.65 -14.48
C GLY A 108 -5.57 24.72 -14.10
N ALA A 109 -5.38 23.40 -14.15
CA ALA A 109 -6.42 22.42 -13.87
C ALA A 109 -6.62 22.22 -12.36
N PRO A 110 -7.86 22.03 -11.89
CA PRO A 110 -8.11 21.71 -10.49
C PRO A 110 -7.55 20.36 -10.11
N ILE A 111 -7.08 20.25 -8.85
CA ILE A 111 -6.41 19.09 -8.30
C ILE A 111 -7.22 18.52 -7.14
N PHE A 112 -7.50 17.23 -7.21
CA PHE A 112 -8.18 16.50 -6.14
C PHE A 112 -7.36 15.31 -5.67
N CYS A 113 -7.36 15.11 -4.36
CA CYS A 113 -6.67 14.00 -3.72
C CYS A 113 -7.65 12.97 -3.16
N PHE A 114 -7.17 11.73 -3.01
CA PHE A 114 -7.90 10.64 -2.37
C PHE A 114 -6.91 9.68 -1.68
N GLY A 115 -7.43 8.74 -0.92
CA GLY A 115 -6.62 7.70 -0.28
C GLY A 115 -6.64 7.77 1.24
N PRO A 116 -5.79 6.98 1.91
CA PRO A 116 -5.88 6.84 3.36
C PRO A 116 -5.65 8.15 4.11
N HIS A 117 -4.69 8.97 3.70
CA HIS A 117 -4.44 10.26 4.35
C HIS A 117 -5.59 11.26 4.18
N ALA A 118 -6.11 11.38 2.95
CA ALA A 118 -7.27 12.21 2.68
C ALA A 118 -8.51 11.76 3.48
N SER A 119 -8.57 10.50 3.87
CA SER A 119 -9.68 9.96 4.68
C SER A 119 -9.53 10.21 6.17
N THR A 120 -8.33 10.51 6.66
CA THR A 120 -8.06 10.68 8.10
C THR A 120 -8.10 12.14 8.55
N VAL A 121 -7.39 13.03 7.86
CA VAL A 121 -7.23 14.44 8.26
C VAL A 121 -7.37 15.40 7.07
N PRO A 122 -8.51 15.35 6.33
CA PRO A 122 -8.66 16.10 5.07
C PRO A 122 -8.62 17.62 5.26
N VAL A 123 -9.23 18.15 6.32
CA VAL A 123 -9.29 19.61 6.56
C VAL A 123 -7.90 20.16 6.88
N GLU A 124 -7.17 19.52 7.79
CA GLU A 124 -5.81 19.91 8.14
C GLU A 124 -4.87 19.80 6.93
N SER A 125 -5.01 18.73 6.17
CA SER A 125 -4.22 18.50 4.96
C SER A 125 -4.46 19.59 3.91
N MET A 126 -5.70 20.03 3.72
CA MET A 126 -6.01 21.12 2.79
C MET A 126 -5.48 22.47 3.27
N HIS A 127 -5.36 22.70 4.59
CA HIS A 127 -4.69 23.91 5.09
C HIS A 127 -3.19 23.89 4.79
N ARG A 128 -2.54 22.72 4.84
CA ARG A 128 -1.12 22.55 4.49
C ARG A 128 -0.86 22.54 2.98
N ALA A 129 -1.86 22.19 2.16
CA ALA A 129 -1.77 22.05 0.71
C ALA A 129 -2.73 23.01 -0.01
N PRO A 130 -2.39 24.33 -0.13
CA PRO A 130 -3.26 25.32 -0.76
C PRO A 130 -3.49 25.05 -2.27
N GLU A 131 -2.65 24.25 -2.91
CA GLU A 131 -2.77 23.85 -4.30
C GLU A 131 -3.90 22.87 -4.56
N VAL A 132 -4.35 22.16 -3.51
CA VAL A 132 -5.41 21.13 -3.59
C VAL A 132 -6.78 21.80 -3.49
N ASP A 133 -7.65 21.50 -4.47
CA ASP A 133 -9.01 22.04 -4.52
C ASP A 133 -10.00 21.17 -3.72
N GLY A 134 -9.68 19.87 -3.52
CA GLY A 134 -10.47 19.01 -2.65
C GLY A 134 -9.85 17.66 -2.38
N MET A 135 -10.36 17.02 -1.30
CA MET A 135 -9.93 15.70 -0.86
C MET A 135 -11.14 14.78 -0.64
N PHE A 136 -11.16 13.64 -1.30
CA PHE A 136 -12.17 12.62 -1.10
C PHE A 136 -11.90 11.82 0.17
N VAL A 137 -12.90 11.75 1.03
CA VAL A 137 -12.88 11.01 2.30
C VAL A 137 -13.54 9.66 2.11
N GLY A 138 -12.85 8.57 2.43
CA GLY A 138 -13.30 7.21 2.14
C GLY A 138 -12.98 6.78 0.72
N GLU A 139 -13.85 5.96 0.16
CA GLU A 139 -13.72 5.43 -1.19
C GLU A 139 -14.05 6.52 -2.23
N PRO A 140 -13.15 6.83 -3.18
CA PRO A 140 -13.29 8.00 -4.02
C PRO A 140 -14.16 7.79 -5.28
N GLU A 141 -14.47 6.55 -5.65
CA GLU A 141 -14.93 6.20 -6.99
C GLU A 141 -16.22 6.92 -7.39
N ASP A 142 -17.25 6.82 -6.55
CA ASP A 142 -18.55 7.46 -6.85
C ASP A 142 -18.42 9.00 -6.84
N GLY A 143 -17.63 9.53 -5.90
CA GLY A 143 -17.36 10.96 -5.80
C GLY A 143 -16.58 11.51 -7.00
N VAL A 144 -15.58 10.77 -7.48
CA VAL A 144 -14.77 11.14 -8.65
C VAL A 144 -15.65 11.14 -9.93
N LEU A 145 -16.55 10.16 -10.07
CA LEU A 145 -17.50 10.17 -11.20
C LEU A 145 -18.48 11.36 -11.15
N GLN A 146 -18.95 11.72 -9.95
CA GLN A 146 -19.77 12.92 -9.77
C GLN A 146 -18.98 14.18 -10.13
N LEU A 147 -17.75 14.32 -9.61
CA LEU A 147 -16.85 15.44 -9.92
C LEU A 147 -16.61 15.58 -11.43
N ALA A 148 -16.32 14.47 -12.11
CA ALA A 148 -16.04 14.48 -13.54
C ALA A 148 -17.21 14.99 -14.38
N ARG A 149 -18.45 14.81 -13.92
CA ARG A 149 -19.70 15.25 -14.60
C ARG A 149 -20.04 16.72 -14.35
N LEU A 150 -19.48 17.35 -13.35
CA LEU A 150 -19.72 18.77 -13.07
C LEU A 150 -19.33 19.65 -14.26
N SER A 151 -20.06 20.72 -14.47
CA SER A 151 -19.74 21.73 -15.48
C SER A 151 -18.76 22.78 -14.98
N SER A 152 -18.76 23.07 -13.67
CA SER A 152 -17.88 24.00 -12.98
C SER A 152 -17.57 23.55 -11.55
N LEU A 153 -16.65 24.22 -10.87
CA LEU A 153 -16.33 23.99 -9.47
C LEU A 153 -17.44 24.44 -8.49
N ASP A 154 -18.46 25.15 -8.95
CA ASP A 154 -19.58 25.59 -8.10
C ASP A 154 -20.37 24.44 -7.51
N GLY A 155 -20.41 23.30 -8.20
CA GLY A 155 -21.11 22.08 -7.76
C GLY A 155 -20.32 21.20 -6.77
N LEU A 156 -19.14 21.60 -6.31
CA LEU A 156 -18.31 20.76 -5.38
C LEU A 156 -19.07 20.43 -4.10
N GLY A 157 -19.88 21.37 -3.59
CA GLY A 157 -20.68 21.17 -2.39
C GLY A 157 -21.75 20.09 -2.50
N ASP A 158 -22.08 19.63 -3.71
CA ASP A 158 -23.06 18.56 -3.93
C ASP A 158 -22.47 17.15 -3.78
N ILE A 159 -21.13 17.05 -3.70
CA ILE A 159 -20.42 15.77 -3.50
C ILE A 159 -20.24 15.50 -2.01
N PRO A 160 -20.99 14.57 -1.39
CA PRO A 160 -21.03 14.43 0.06
C PRO A 160 -19.69 14.01 0.69
N SER A 161 -18.89 13.23 -0.02
CA SER A 161 -17.61 12.69 0.46
C SER A 161 -16.41 13.62 0.20
N LEU A 162 -16.65 14.83 -0.32
CA LEU A 162 -15.60 15.77 -0.68
C LEU A 162 -15.42 16.84 0.41
N THR A 163 -14.21 16.93 0.95
CA THR A 163 -13.71 18.15 1.62
C THR A 163 -13.12 19.03 0.52
N TRP A 164 -13.56 20.27 0.41
CA TRP A 164 -13.23 21.13 -0.74
C TRP A 164 -12.95 22.57 -0.35
N ARG A 165 -12.31 23.32 -1.25
CA ARG A 165 -11.95 24.72 -1.04
C ARG A 165 -12.73 25.63 -1.98
N ARG A 166 -13.25 26.75 -1.41
CA ARG A 166 -13.84 27.85 -2.17
C ARG A 166 -13.44 29.17 -1.55
N ASP A 167 -12.96 30.11 -2.36
CA ASP A 167 -12.58 31.44 -1.93
C ASP A 167 -11.64 31.45 -0.70
N GLY A 168 -10.71 30.49 -0.67
CA GLY A 168 -9.76 30.32 0.45
C GLY A 168 -10.31 29.57 1.67
N VAL A 169 -11.63 29.34 1.73
CA VAL A 169 -12.28 28.63 2.86
C VAL A 169 -12.37 27.14 2.56
N VAL A 170 -12.00 26.30 3.52
CA VAL A 170 -12.14 24.85 3.45
C VAL A 170 -13.48 24.43 4.04
N ALA A 171 -14.32 23.81 3.23
CA ALA A 171 -15.59 23.22 3.63
C ALA A 171 -15.40 21.72 3.87
N PRO A 172 -15.76 21.17 5.06
CA PRO A 172 -15.63 19.75 5.36
C PRO A 172 -16.63 18.91 4.57
N HIS A 173 -16.28 17.63 4.36
CA HIS A 173 -17.19 16.63 3.81
C HIS A 173 -18.41 16.41 4.73
N ARG A 174 -19.51 15.93 4.13
CA ARG A 174 -20.78 15.68 4.85
C ARG A 174 -21.04 14.19 5.11
N ALA A 175 -20.39 13.32 4.33
CA ALA A 175 -20.51 11.87 4.49
C ALA A 175 -19.19 11.19 4.06
N HIS A 176 -18.96 10.01 4.61
CA HIS A 176 -17.85 9.16 4.19
C HIS A 176 -18.17 8.50 2.84
N GLY A 177 -17.24 8.53 1.89
CA GLY A 177 -17.39 7.91 0.59
C GLY A 177 -17.48 6.38 0.68
N SER A 178 -18.36 5.80 -0.11
CA SER A 178 -18.48 4.35 -0.28
C SER A 178 -18.74 4.05 -1.75
N PHE A 179 -17.94 3.14 -2.31
CA PHE A 179 -18.13 2.73 -3.71
C PHE A 179 -19.31 1.77 -3.83
N THR A 180 -20.45 2.28 -4.29
CA THR A 180 -21.70 1.50 -4.39
C THR A 180 -21.62 0.42 -5.47
N GLY A 181 -20.86 0.66 -6.55
CA GLY A 181 -20.63 -0.27 -7.65
C GLY A 181 -19.53 -1.32 -7.40
N PHE A 182 -18.97 -1.43 -6.19
CA PHE A 182 -17.82 -2.28 -5.93
C PHE A 182 -17.98 -3.74 -6.41
N LEU A 183 -19.14 -4.34 -6.20
CA LEU A 183 -19.39 -5.74 -6.58
C LEU A 183 -19.37 -5.98 -8.09
N GLN A 184 -19.62 -4.94 -8.88
CA GLN A 184 -19.62 -4.91 -10.34
C GLN A 184 -18.53 -3.99 -10.90
N ALA A 185 -17.48 -3.71 -10.11
CA ALA A 185 -16.41 -2.85 -10.54
C ALA A 185 -15.81 -3.33 -11.88
N PRO A 186 -15.51 -2.41 -12.81
CA PRO A 186 -14.83 -2.77 -14.05
C PRO A 186 -13.42 -3.28 -13.76
N SER A 187 -12.84 -4.00 -14.70
CA SER A 187 -11.39 -4.29 -14.61
C SER A 187 -10.61 -2.99 -14.71
N PRO A 188 -9.55 -2.84 -13.88
CA PRO A 188 -8.69 -1.66 -13.96
C PRO A 188 -8.06 -1.51 -15.35
N ALA A 189 -7.79 -0.28 -15.74
CA ALA A 189 -7.21 0.08 -17.04
C ALA A 189 -5.70 -0.25 -17.11
N TRP A 190 -5.35 -1.53 -16.99
CA TRP A 190 -3.97 -2.01 -17.05
C TRP A 190 -3.28 -1.71 -18.40
N ASP A 191 -4.05 -1.45 -19.45
CA ASP A 191 -3.55 -1.02 -20.76
C ASP A 191 -2.87 0.35 -20.75
N LEU A 192 -3.12 1.17 -19.75
CA LEU A 192 -2.49 2.47 -19.59
C LEU A 192 -1.12 2.41 -18.88
N LEU A 193 -0.69 1.23 -18.45
CA LEU A 193 0.53 1.02 -17.68
C LEU A 193 1.49 0.04 -18.37
N ASP A 194 2.78 0.30 -18.28
CA ASP A 194 3.81 -0.67 -18.66
C ASP A 194 3.96 -1.70 -17.53
N LEU A 195 3.29 -2.85 -17.68
CA LEU A 195 3.29 -3.90 -16.66
C LEU A 195 4.67 -4.51 -16.40
N SER A 196 5.64 -4.35 -17.31
CA SER A 196 7.01 -4.84 -17.10
C SER A 196 7.74 -4.12 -15.94
N LYS A 197 7.24 -2.96 -15.53
CA LYS A 197 7.78 -2.18 -14.39
C LYS A 197 7.39 -2.75 -13.03
N TYR A 198 6.39 -3.64 -12.98
CA TYR A 198 5.83 -4.17 -11.73
C TYR A 198 6.17 -5.65 -11.61
N SER A 199 7.33 -5.98 -11.08
CA SER A 199 7.76 -7.37 -10.90
C SER A 199 8.14 -7.65 -9.45
N LEU A 200 7.87 -8.87 -9.00
CA LEU A 200 8.38 -9.37 -7.72
C LEU A 200 9.82 -9.87 -7.93
N PRO A 201 10.81 -9.38 -7.18
CA PRO A 201 12.22 -9.71 -7.40
C PRO A 201 12.55 -11.20 -7.35
N LEU A 202 11.85 -11.98 -6.52
CA LEU A 202 12.05 -13.42 -6.38
C LEU A 202 11.44 -14.22 -7.55
N VAL A 203 10.35 -13.71 -8.12
CA VAL A 203 9.60 -14.39 -9.18
C VAL A 203 10.05 -13.92 -10.56
N ASP A 204 10.43 -12.64 -10.65
CA ASP A 204 10.86 -11.95 -11.88
C ASP A 204 9.81 -11.96 -13.00
N LYS A 205 8.53 -11.98 -12.59
CA LYS A 205 7.38 -11.90 -13.48
C LYS A 205 6.56 -10.67 -13.17
N PRO A 206 5.95 -10.04 -14.17
CA PRO A 206 4.99 -8.95 -13.94
C PRO A 206 3.79 -9.47 -13.14
N TYR A 207 3.25 -8.59 -12.30
CA TYR A 207 2.03 -8.87 -11.56
C TYR A 207 1.08 -7.69 -11.58
N VAL A 208 -0.19 -7.97 -11.37
CA VAL A 208 -1.25 -6.97 -11.16
C VAL A 208 -2.03 -7.27 -9.90
N LEU A 209 -2.83 -6.29 -9.47
CA LEU A 209 -3.73 -6.45 -8.34
C LEU A 209 -5.13 -6.86 -8.83
N VAL A 210 -5.77 -7.74 -8.06
CA VAL A 210 -7.20 -8.04 -8.19
C VAL A 210 -7.86 -7.81 -6.82
N GLU A 211 -8.73 -6.83 -6.74
CA GLU A 211 -9.37 -6.48 -5.48
C GLU A 211 -10.52 -7.44 -5.18
N THR A 212 -10.36 -8.19 -4.10
CA THR A 212 -11.31 -9.25 -3.70
C THR A 212 -12.41 -8.73 -2.78
N SER A 213 -12.05 -7.81 -1.90
CA SER A 213 -12.93 -7.33 -0.83
C SER A 213 -12.52 -5.96 -0.33
N ARG A 214 -13.47 -5.25 0.25
CA ARG A 214 -13.29 -3.96 0.93
C ARG A 214 -13.93 -3.97 2.31
N GLY A 215 -13.34 -3.17 3.21
CA GLY A 215 -13.76 -3.05 4.59
C GLY A 215 -13.23 -4.17 5.48
N CYS A 216 -12.99 -3.84 6.73
CA CYS A 216 -12.43 -4.75 7.72
C CYS A 216 -13.24 -4.68 9.02
N PRO A 217 -13.86 -5.79 9.48
CA PRO A 217 -14.69 -5.79 10.68
C PRO A 217 -13.87 -5.72 11.98
N TYR A 218 -12.55 -5.81 11.86
CA TYR A 218 -11.65 -5.72 13.01
C TYR A 218 -11.33 -4.26 13.33
N SER A 219 -11.11 -3.99 14.63
CA SER A 219 -10.81 -2.66 15.17
C SER A 219 -9.38 -2.59 15.71
N CYS A 220 -8.40 -3.11 14.95
CA CYS A 220 -6.99 -2.95 15.33
C CYS A 220 -6.67 -1.45 15.39
N ASP A 221 -6.24 -0.97 16.56
CA ASP A 221 -6.17 0.46 16.89
C ASP A 221 -5.12 1.25 16.10
N PHE A 222 -4.13 0.56 15.49
CA PHE A 222 -3.10 1.15 14.65
C PHE A 222 -3.48 1.22 13.15
N CYS A 223 -4.65 0.67 12.76
CA CYS A 223 -4.94 0.38 11.36
C CYS A 223 -5.86 1.42 10.72
N VAL A 224 -5.43 2.01 9.60
CA VAL A 224 -6.23 2.99 8.82
C VAL A 224 -7.27 2.33 7.90
N ALA A 225 -7.29 1.00 7.75
CA ALA A 225 -8.19 0.33 6.81
C ALA A 225 -9.68 0.62 7.11
N PRO A 226 -10.18 0.51 8.35
CA PRO A 226 -11.57 0.82 8.65
C PRO A 226 -11.91 2.30 8.43
N ILE A 227 -10.93 3.20 8.59
CA ILE A 227 -11.13 4.64 8.38
C ILE A 227 -11.31 4.93 6.89
N HIS A 228 -10.59 4.22 6.02
CA HIS A 228 -10.64 4.42 4.57
C HIS A 228 -11.80 3.65 3.90
N GLN A 229 -12.01 2.38 4.25
CA GLN A 229 -12.97 1.49 3.57
C GLN A 229 -14.17 1.07 4.45
N GLY A 230 -14.22 1.54 5.70
CA GLY A 230 -15.27 1.21 6.66
C GLY A 230 -15.13 -0.17 7.30
N HIS A 231 -16.00 -0.46 8.28
CA HIS A 231 -16.04 -1.76 8.97
C HIS A 231 -16.88 -2.81 8.25
N LYS A 232 -17.77 -2.39 7.34
CA LYS A 232 -18.65 -3.32 6.61
C LYS A 232 -17.85 -4.08 5.55
N PHE A 233 -17.66 -5.37 5.78
CA PHE A 233 -17.01 -6.25 4.82
C PHE A 233 -17.90 -6.46 3.59
N ARG A 234 -17.35 -6.22 2.41
CA ARG A 234 -17.98 -6.42 1.10
C ARG A 234 -17.00 -7.22 0.25
N GLU A 235 -17.47 -8.28 -0.39
CA GLU A 235 -16.64 -9.15 -1.22
C GLU A 235 -17.26 -9.37 -2.59
N ARG A 236 -16.43 -9.50 -3.60
CA ARG A 236 -16.83 -9.84 -4.96
C ARG A 236 -17.07 -11.34 -5.07
N SER A 237 -17.95 -11.75 -5.97
CA SER A 237 -18.24 -13.17 -6.18
C SER A 237 -17.03 -13.91 -6.74
N ALA A 238 -16.90 -15.20 -6.41
CA ALA A 238 -15.87 -16.07 -6.94
C ALA A 238 -15.78 -16.01 -8.47
N LYS A 239 -16.94 -16.09 -9.15
CA LYS A 239 -17.02 -16.02 -10.61
C LYS A 239 -16.47 -14.69 -11.15
N SER A 240 -16.89 -13.54 -10.59
CA SER A 240 -16.42 -12.23 -11.05
C SER A 240 -14.91 -12.07 -10.92
N LEU A 241 -14.33 -12.55 -9.80
CA LEU A 241 -12.87 -12.51 -9.58
C LEU A 241 -12.12 -13.37 -10.57
N VAL A 242 -12.58 -14.59 -10.81
CA VAL A 242 -11.91 -15.52 -11.73
C VAL A 242 -12.09 -15.08 -13.18
N ASP A 243 -13.24 -14.49 -13.55
CA ASP A 243 -13.45 -13.90 -14.88
C ASP A 243 -12.45 -12.75 -15.14
N GLU A 244 -12.17 -11.90 -14.13
CA GLU A 244 -11.17 -10.82 -14.25
C GLU A 244 -9.76 -11.38 -14.39
N ILE A 245 -9.39 -12.36 -13.57
CA ILE A 245 -8.09 -13.03 -13.63
C ILE A 245 -7.89 -13.69 -15.00
N GLU A 246 -8.86 -14.48 -15.47
CA GLU A 246 -8.79 -15.19 -16.73
C GLU A 246 -8.67 -14.21 -17.91
N ARG A 247 -9.45 -13.13 -17.92
CA ARG A 247 -9.37 -12.08 -18.95
C ARG A 247 -7.97 -11.45 -18.96
N THR A 248 -7.48 -11.03 -17.79
CA THR A 248 -6.15 -10.40 -17.69
C THR A 248 -5.03 -11.35 -18.09
N TYR A 249 -5.16 -12.62 -17.76
CA TYR A 249 -4.23 -13.67 -18.21
C TYR A 249 -4.25 -13.80 -19.75
N ARG A 250 -5.45 -13.93 -20.35
CA ARG A 250 -5.60 -14.12 -21.81
C ARG A 250 -5.18 -12.92 -22.62
N GLU A 251 -5.54 -11.72 -22.18
CA GLU A 251 -5.27 -10.49 -22.93
C GLU A 251 -3.84 -9.95 -22.75
N ARG A 252 -3.21 -10.22 -21.60
CA ARG A 252 -1.93 -9.59 -21.23
C ARG A 252 -0.83 -10.57 -20.82
N GLY A 253 -1.11 -11.86 -20.76
CA GLY A 253 -0.15 -12.87 -20.33
C GLY A 253 0.30 -12.77 -18.88
N VAL A 254 -0.49 -12.09 -18.01
CA VAL A 254 -0.15 -11.96 -16.60
C VAL A 254 -0.44 -13.28 -15.87
N GLU A 255 0.59 -13.88 -15.30
CA GLU A 255 0.49 -15.15 -14.57
C GLU A 255 0.58 -14.99 -13.06
N PHE A 256 0.89 -13.79 -12.57
CA PHE A 256 1.09 -13.53 -11.14
C PHE A 256 0.15 -12.43 -10.64
N TYR A 257 -0.56 -12.67 -9.52
CA TYR A 257 -1.59 -11.77 -9.02
C TYR A 257 -1.38 -11.47 -7.54
N TYR A 258 -1.54 -10.21 -7.18
CA TYR A 258 -1.74 -9.82 -5.78
C TYR A 258 -3.25 -9.72 -5.54
N LEU A 259 -3.80 -10.67 -4.77
CA LEU A 259 -5.17 -10.58 -4.31
C LEU A 259 -5.26 -9.50 -3.24
N TRP A 260 -5.85 -8.38 -3.64
CA TRP A 260 -5.94 -7.20 -2.82
C TRP A 260 -7.20 -7.24 -1.95
N GLY A 261 -7.01 -7.01 -0.66
CA GLY A 261 -8.03 -6.95 0.38
C GLY A 261 -7.35 -6.92 1.74
N ASP A 262 -7.99 -6.37 2.75
CA ASP A 262 -7.41 -6.29 4.09
C ASP A 262 -7.19 -7.66 4.71
N THR A 263 -8.09 -8.58 4.41
CA THR A 263 -7.99 -9.99 4.80
C THR A 263 -8.74 -10.83 3.76
N VAL A 264 -8.03 -11.34 2.76
CA VAL A 264 -8.65 -12.04 1.63
C VAL A 264 -9.38 -13.33 2.05
N THR A 265 -8.95 -13.96 3.14
CA THR A 265 -9.53 -15.19 3.68
C THR A 265 -10.58 -14.96 4.76
N LEU A 266 -11.11 -13.75 4.94
CA LEU A 266 -12.03 -13.43 6.03
C LEU A 266 -13.30 -14.29 5.99
N ASN A 267 -13.91 -14.43 4.81
CA ASN A 267 -15.00 -15.34 4.58
C ASN A 267 -14.45 -16.65 3.95
N VAL A 268 -14.11 -17.61 4.79
CA VAL A 268 -13.52 -18.89 4.36
C VAL A 268 -14.41 -19.61 3.36
N LYS A 269 -15.76 -19.58 3.51
CA LYS A 269 -16.70 -20.24 2.60
C LYS A 269 -16.65 -19.62 1.20
N SER A 270 -16.73 -18.31 1.10
CA SER A 270 -16.68 -17.60 -0.17
C SER A 270 -15.31 -17.75 -0.84
N PHE A 271 -14.23 -17.66 -0.05
CA PHE A 271 -12.88 -17.83 -0.58
C PHE A 271 -12.58 -19.29 -1.02
N THR A 272 -13.22 -20.28 -0.39
CA THR A 272 -13.22 -21.68 -0.86
C THR A 272 -13.84 -21.78 -2.25
N ALA A 273 -15.01 -21.14 -2.48
CA ALA A 273 -15.65 -21.13 -3.79
C ALA A 273 -14.77 -20.46 -4.87
N PHE A 274 -14.04 -19.38 -4.51
CA PHE A 274 -13.05 -18.77 -5.41
C PHE A 274 -11.92 -19.74 -5.77
N CYS A 275 -11.40 -20.48 -4.80
CA CYS A 275 -10.37 -21.49 -5.05
C CYS A 275 -10.89 -22.62 -5.95
N ASP A 276 -12.12 -23.08 -5.72
CA ASP A 276 -12.74 -24.13 -6.53
C ASP A 276 -12.94 -23.69 -7.98
N GLU A 277 -13.36 -22.45 -8.20
CA GLU A 277 -13.50 -21.86 -9.53
C GLU A 277 -12.16 -21.75 -10.26
N LEU A 278 -11.08 -21.30 -9.57
CA LEU A 278 -9.73 -21.28 -10.16
C LEU A 278 -9.23 -22.68 -10.54
N ILE A 279 -9.45 -23.66 -9.66
CA ILE A 279 -9.05 -25.05 -9.91
C ILE A 279 -9.83 -25.62 -11.10
N ALA A 280 -11.14 -25.37 -11.18
CA ALA A 280 -12.00 -25.84 -12.27
C ALA A 280 -11.59 -25.26 -13.64
N ARG A 281 -11.16 -24.01 -13.70
CA ARG A 281 -10.67 -23.37 -14.94
C ARG A 281 -9.23 -23.75 -15.29
N ALA A 282 -8.50 -24.40 -14.38
CA ALA A 282 -7.12 -24.84 -14.57
C ALA A 282 -6.17 -23.74 -15.10
N LEU A 283 -6.35 -22.49 -14.65
CA LEU A 283 -5.53 -21.36 -15.07
C LEU A 283 -4.11 -21.51 -14.53
N PRO A 284 -3.05 -21.37 -15.36
CA PRO A 284 -1.66 -21.51 -14.92
C PRO A 284 -1.17 -20.24 -14.24
N ILE A 285 -1.87 -19.82 -13.17
CA ILE A 285 -1.58 -18.58 -12.45
C ILE A 285 -1.12 -18.86 -11.02
N GLN A 286 -0.41 -17.91 -10.48
CA GLN A 286 -0.04 -17.88 -9.07
C GLN A 286 -0.53 -16.58 -8.42
N TRP A 287 -0.80 -16.64 -7.14
CA TRP A 287 -1.23 -15.46 -6.41
C TRP A 287 -0.68 -15.40 -4.97
N PHE A 288 -0.67 -14.21 -4.43
CA PHE A 288 -0.35 -13.94 -3.03
C PHE A 288 -1.36 -12.94 -2.45
N GLY A 289 -1.45 -12.85 -1.13
CA GLY A 289 -2.39 -11.93 -0.48
C GLY A 289 -2.17 -11.82 1.02
N ASN A 290 -2.94 -10.91 1.65
CA ASN A 290 -2.94 -10.74 3.11
C ASN A 290 -4.03 -11.62 3.74
N ALA A 291 -3.67 -12.33 4.81
CA ALA A 291 -4.59 -13.19 5.55
C ALA A 291 -4.46 -12.97 7.07
N ARG A 292 -5.40 -13.52 7.83
CA ARG A 292 -5.27 -13.65 9.29
C ARG A 292 -5.02 -15.10 9.65
N ALA A 293 -4.18 -15.32 10.64
CA ALA A 293 -3.78 -16.67 11.06
C ALA A 293 -4.96 -17.51 11.56
N ASP A 294 -5.97 -16.89 12.20
CA ASP A 294 -7.17 -17.58 12.68
C ASP A 294 -8.04 -18.17 11.55
N ASN A 295 -7.93 -17.67 10.31
CA ASN A 295 -8.60 -18.23 9.15
C ASN A 295 -7.84 -19.41 8.50
N LEU A 296 -6.60 -19.71 8.95
CA LEU A 296 -5.72 -20.72 8.35
C LEU A 296 -5.49 -21.94 9.27
N THR A 297 -6.38 -22.17 10.22
CA THR A 297 -6.26 -23.27 11.20
C THR A 297 -6.74 -24.62 10.64
N ASP A 298 -7.57 -24.63 9.59
CA ASP A 298 -7.98 -25.85 8.89
C ASP A 298 -6.95 -26.23 7.80
N PRO A 299 -6.25 -27.37 7.94
CA PRO A 299 -5.26 -27.80 6.95
C PRO A 299 -5.88 -28.10 5.59
N ALA A 300 -7.13 -28.60 5.53
CA ALA A 300 -7.80 -28.89 4.26
C ALA A 300 -8.04 -27.61 3.45
N PHE A 301 -8.46 -26.54 4.11
CA PHE A 301 -8.58 -25.22 3.48
C PHE A 301 -7.23 -24.70 2.96
N VAL A 302 -6.17 -24.79 3.79
CA VAL A 302 -4.83 -24.30 3.39
C VAL A 302 -4.26 -25.10 2.20
N HIS A 303 -4.45 -26.42 2.16
CA HIS A 303 -4.08 -27.22 0.98
C HIS A 303 -4.89 -26.84 -0.26
N ARG A 304 -6.16 -26.47 -0.11
CA ARG A 304 -6.99 -25.97 -1.21
C ARG A 304 -6.46 -24.65 -1.77
N LEU A 305 -6.06 -23.71 -0.91
CA LEU A 305 -5.39 -22.46 -1.33
C LEU A 305 -4.18 -22.77 -2.22
N ARG A 306 -3.33 -23.73 -1.81
CA ARG A 306 -2.15 -24.12 -2.59
C ARG A 306 -2.52 -24.68 -3.96
N ARG A 307 -3.52 -25.55 -4.01
CA ARG A 307 -4.03 -26.09 -5.29
C ARG A 307 -4.60 -25.04 -6.21
N ALA A 308 -5.19 -23.98 -5.66
CA ALA A 308 -5.71 -22.82 -6.39
C ALA A 308 -4.62 -21.81 -6.78
N GLY A 309 -3.33 -22.16 -6.68
CA GLY A 309 -2.22 -21.29 -7.09
C GLY A 309 -1.67 -20.36 -6.01
N CYS A 310 -2.08 -20.49 -4.74
CA CYS A 310 -1.51 -19.67 -3.66
C CYS A 310 0.00 -19.93 -3.55
N TRP A 311 0.78 -18.87 -3.78
CA TRP A 311 2.24 -18.91 -3.65
C TRP A 311 2.70 -18.45 -2.27
N MET A 312 2.09 -17.38 -1.72
CA MET A 312 2.49 -16.79 -0.45
C MET A 312 1.29 -16.14 0.25
N LEU A 313 1.27 -16.20 1.57
CA LEU A 313 0.36 -15.43 2.41
C LEU A 313 1.12 -14.58 3.42
N ALA A 314 0.71 -13.32 3.53
CA ALA A 314 1.25 -12.36 4.47
C ALA A 314 0.32 -12.21 5.69
N LEU A 315 0.87 -12.32 6.89
CA LEU A 315 0.16 -12.39 8.15
C LEU A 315 0.66 -11.34 9.14
N GLY A 316 -0.23 -10.51 9.66
CA GLY A 316 0.08 -9.63 10.78
C GLY A 316 0.07 -10.40 12.10
N ILE A 317 1.22 -10.60 12.71
CA ILE A 317 1.40 -11.26 14.02
C ILE A 317 1.51 -10.21 15.12
N GLU A 318 2.19 -9.13 14.81
CA GLU A 318 2.46 -7.91 15.54
C GLU A 318 3.39 -8.11 16.75
N SER A 319 3.02 -8.92 17.75
CA SER A 319 3.80 -9.16 18.97
C SER A 319 3.64 -10.60 19.47
N GLU A 320 4.63 -11.10 20.21
CA GLU A 320 4.50 -12.36 20.98
C GLU A 320 3.63 -12.17 22.21
N SER A 321 3.68 -11.02 22.83
CA SER A 321 2.95 -10.72 24.07
C SER A 321 1.44 -10.65 23.83
N ASP A 322 0.69 -11.50 24.54
CA ASP A 322 -0.78 -11.46 24.51
C ASP A 322 -1.34 -10.13 25.01
N ASP A 323 -0.70 -9.52 26.00
CA ASP A 323 -1.14 -8.23 26.55
C ASP A 323 -0.90 -7.09 25.54
N VAL A 324 0.22 -7.08 24.83
CA VAL A 324 0.47 -6.13 23.75
C VAL A 324 -0.56 -6.32 22.62
N ARG A 325 -0.83 -7.56 22.20
CA ARG A 325 -1.86 -7.83 21.18
C ARG A 325 -3.28 -7.44 21.63
N LYS A 326 -3.62 -7.61 22.92
CA LYS A 326 -4.88 -7.11 23.48
C LYS A 326 -4.96 -5.58 23.44
N ASN A 327 -3.87 -4.91 23.81
CA ASN A 327 -3.78 -3.43 23.75
C ASN A 327 -3.91 -2.90 22.31
N MET A 328 -3.41 -3.64 21.32
CA MET A 328 -3.58 -3.37 19.88
C MET A 328 -4.98 -3.73 19.35
N VAL A 329 -5.87 -4.26 20.19
CA VAL A 329 -7.18 -4.81 19.80
C VAL A 329 -7.07 -5.88 18.70
N LYS A 330 -5.91 -6.51 18.57
CA LYS A 330 -5.64 -7.51 17.51
C LYS A 330 -6.38 -8.83 17.73
N ARG A 331 -6.61 -9.24 18.97
CA ARG A 331 -7.36 -10.44 19.37
C ARG A 331 -6.97 -11.71 18.58
N LEU A 332 -5.70 -12.02 18.52
CA LEU A 332 -5.15 -13.17 17.81
C LEU A 332 -4.39 -14.07 18.79
N GLU A 333 -4.79 -15.33 18.89
CA GLU A 333 -4.24 -16.29 19.84
C GLU A 333 -2.93 -16.91 19.32
N ARG A 334 -1.94 -17.09 20.20
CA ARG A 334 -0.64 -17.69 19.87
C ARG A 334 -0.80 -19.08 19.22
N GLN A 335 -1.67 -19.93 19.76
CA GLN A 335 -1.89 -21.28 19.23
C GLN A 335 -2.40 -21.27 17.78
N LYS A 336 -3.31 -20.33 17.44
CA LYS A 336 -3.83 -20.19 16.07
C LYS A 336 -2.74 -19.72 15.12
N ILE A 337 -1.85 -18.82 15.57
CA ILE A 337 -0.70 -18.38 14.80
C ILE A 337 0.21 -19.57 14.46
N GLN A 338 0.64 -20.33 15.47
CA GLN A 338 1.52 -21.48 15.27
C GLN A 338 0.89 -22.55 14.36
N THR A 339 -0.42 -22.80 14.50
CA THR A 339 -1.15 -23.74 13.65
C THR A 339 -1.18 -23.25 12.19
N ALA A 340 -1.45 -21.95 11.95
CA ALA A 340 -1.46 -21.38 10.61
C ALA A 340 -0.09 -21.53 9.91
N PHE A 341 1.01 -21.21 10.59
CA PHE A 341 2.35 -21.37 10.02
C PHE A 341 2.71 -22.82 9.72
N ARG A 342 2.30 -23.75 10.61
CA ARG A 342 2.48 -25.19 10.39
C ARG A 342 1.70 -25.66 9.17
N ASN A 343 0.43 -25.26 9.03
CA ASN A 343 -0.43 -25.63 7.91
C ASN A 343 0.10 -25.07 6.59
N MET A 344 0.52 -23.79 6.56
CA MET A 344 1.13 -23.19 5.36
C MET A 344 2.39 -23.93 4.93
N ARG A 345 3.29 -24.22 5.88
CA ARG A 345 4.51 -24.99 5.61
C ARG A 345 4.19 -26.38 5.08
N GLY A 346 3.23 -27.10 5.68
CA GLY A 346 2.78 -28.41 5.23
C GLY A 346 2.17 -28.39 3.83
N ALA A 347 1.51 -27.31 3.44
CA ALA A 347 0.95 -27.14 2.10
C ALA A 347 1.95 -26.59 1.07
N GLY A 348 3.16 -26.17 1.47
CA GLY A 348 4.14 -25.55 0.57
C GLY A 348 3.75 -24.13 0.14
N ILE A 349 3.02 -23.40 0.99
CA ILE A 349 2.73 -21.97 0.81
C ILE A 349 3.80 -21.17 1.56
N LYS A 350 4.45 -20.22 0.87
CA LYS A 350 5.41 -19.32 1.50
C LYS A 350 4.69 -18.42 2.51
N SER A 351 5.35 -18.15 3.62
CA SER A 351 4.81 -17.34 4.71
C SER A 351 5.57 -16.03 4.85
N PHE A 352 4.82 -14.93 5.01
CA PHE A 352 5.37 -13.63 5.32
C PHE A 352 4.77 -13.12 6.64
N ALA A 353 5.58 -12.80 7.62
CA ALA A 353 5.14 -12.34 8.93
C ALA A 353 5.48 -10.87 9.16
N PHE A 354 4.53 -10.12 9.73
CA PHE A 354 4.72 -8.74 10.16
C PHE A 354 4.75 -8.64 11.68
N PHE A 355 5.71 -7.88 12.22
CA PHE A 355 5.89 -7.63 13.64
C PHE A 355 6.03 -6.14 13.89
N ILE A 356 5.35 -5.64 14.94
CA ILE A 356 5.38 -4.23 15.38
C ILE A 356 6.17 -4.14 16.67
N TYR A 357 7.07 -3.16 16.75
CA TYR A 357 7.94 -2.88 17.88
C TYR A 357 7.70 -1.48 18.43
N GLY A 358 7.87 -1.32 19.73
CA GLY A 358 7.71 -0.02 20.38
C GLY A 358 6.24 0.41 20.52
N TYR A 359 5.30 -0.54 20.48
CA TYR A 359 3.89 -0.23 20.74
C TYR A 359 3.72 0.24 22.20
N PRO A 360 2.80 1.19 22.51
CA PRO A 360 2.56 1.63 23.88
C PRO A 360 2.27 0.46 24.83
N GLY A 361 3.04 0.39 25.90
CA GLY A 361 3.00 -0.73 26.86
C GLY A 361 4.02 -1.84 26.58
N GLU A 362 4.79 -1.79 25.48
CA GLU A 362 5.94 -2.67 25.30
C GLU A 362 7.14 -2.27 26.17
N THR A 363 8.02 -3.23 26.36
CA THR A 363 9.31 -3.10 27.03
C THR A 363 10.40 -3.74 26.15
N ALA A 364 11.67 -3.49 26.49
CA ALA A 364 12.78 -4.18 25.84
C ALA A 364 12.64 -5.71 25.89
N ARG A 365 12.05 -6.25 26.99
CA ARG A 365 11.83 -7.69 27.16
C ARG A 365 10.72 -8.22 26.23
N THR A 366 9.60 -7.52 26.06
CA THR A 366 8.51 -7.95 25.17
C THR A 366 8.95 -7.90 23.69
N MET A 367 9.73 -6.90 23.31
CA MET A 367 10.34 -6.83 21.96
C MET A 367 11.32 -7.98 21.72
N GLU A 368 12.10 -8.37 22.74
CA GLU A 368 13.01 -9.51 22.64
C GLU A 368 12.22 -10.83 22.48
N LEU A 369 11.16 -11.05 23.28
CA LEU A 369 10.26 -12.19 23.13
C LEU A 369 9.63 -12.26 21.74
N THR A 370 9.26 -11.12 21.16
CA THR A 370 8.72 -11.05 19.79
C THR A 370 9.80 -11.47 18.77
N THR A 371 11.06 -11.12 18.99
CA THR A 371 12.19 -11.60 18.15
C THR A 371 12.35 -13.11 18.24
N GLU A 372 12.35 -13.66 19.47
CA GLU A 372 12.44 -15.09 19.72
C GLU A 372 11.28 -15.85 19.05
N TYR A 373 10.07 -15.30 19.15
CA TYR A 373 8.87 -15.87 18.55
C TYR A 373 8.90 -15.83 17.01
N ALA A 374 9.41 -14.76 16.41
CA ALA A 374 9.63 -14.72 14.97
C ALA A 374 10.57 -15.84 14.50
N ILE A 375 11.61 -16.13 15.29
CA ILE A 375 12.56 -17.22 15.03
C ILE A 375 11.88 -18.59 15.21
N GLU A 376 11.05 -18.76 16.23
CA GLU A 376 10.28 -19.99 16.49
C GLU A 376 9.28 -20.29 15.36
N LEU A 377 8.51 -19.29 14.93
CA LEU A 377 7.55 -19.41 13.82
C LEU A 377 8.24 -19.73 12.50
N ASP A 378 9.47 -19.23 12.33
CA ASP A 378 10.35 -19.45 11.18
C ASP A 378 9.64 -19.22 9.83
N PRO A 379 9.05 -18.02 9.59
CA PRO A 379 8.47 -17.66 8.29
C PRO A 379 9.55 -17.59 7.20
N ASP A 380 9.11 -17.72 5.92
CA ASP A 380 10.00 -17.51 4.78
C ASP A 380 10.46 -16.06 4.66
N PHE A 381 9.61 -15.11 5.03
CA PHE A 381 9.92 -13.68 5.08
C PHE A 381 9.39 -13.06 6.37
N ALA A 382 10.09 -12.07 6.89
CA ALA A 382 9.65 -11.32 8.07
C ALA A 382 9.96 -9.82 7.91
N ASN A 383 9.03 -8.97 8.33
CA ASN A 383 9.27 -7.55 8.51
C ASN A 383 9.07 -7.15 9.97
N PHE A 384 9.97 -6.32 10.45
CA PHE A 384 9.98 -5.77 11.80
C PHE A 384 9.86 -4.25 11.67
N TYR A 385 8.74 -3.68 12.15
CA TYR A 385 8.39 -2.28 12.00
C TYR A 385 8.27 -1.58 13.34
N PRO A 386 8.59 -0.30 13.45
CA PRO A 386 8.18 0.50 14.59
C PRO A 386 6.66 0.71 14.56
N ALA A 387 6.06 0.92 15.73
CA ALA A 387 4.68 1.39 15.82
C ALA A 387 4.59 2.81 15.23
N VAL A 388 3.75 3.00 14.22
CA VAL A 388 3.53 4.29 13.57
C VAL A 388 2.13 4.80 13.93
N PRO A 389 2.02 5.92 14.67
CA PRO A 389 0.74 6.51 15.02
C PRO A 389 0.21 7.35 13.85
N TYR A 390 -0.49 6.73 12.90
CA TYR A 390 -1.10 7.47 11.81
C TYR A 390 -2.27 8.33 12.29
N PRO A 391 -2.38 9.60 11.85
CA PRO A 391 -3.50 10.46 12.20
C PRO A 391 -4.86 9.79 11.94
N GLY A 392 -5.81 9.99 12.83
CA GLY A 392 -7.14 9.41 12.77
C GLY A 392 -7.26 7.96 13.26
N THR A 393 -6.16 7.31 13.64
CA THR A 393 -6.19 5.99 14.29
C THR A 393 -6.32 6.10 15.80
N ASP A 394 -6.94 5.11 16.46
CA ASP A 394 -7.04 5.08 17.93
C ASP A 394 -5.65 5.08 18.59
N LEU A 395 -4.63 4.49 17.94
CA LEU A 395 -3.24 4.58 18.39
C LEU A 395 -2.72 6.02 18.42
N TYR A 396 -3.04 6.82 17.39
CA TYR A 396 -2.67 8.24 17.38
C TYR A 396 -3.31 9.01 18.54
N ASP A 397 -4.62 8.84 18.70
CA ASP A 397 -5.37 9.50 19.75
C ASP A 397 -4.90 9.08 21.16
N LYS A 398 -4.58 7.78 21.31
CA LYS A 398 -3.97 7.25 22.53
C LYS A 398 -2.60 7.87 22.78
N ALA A 399 -1.76 7.95 21.76
CA ALA A 399 -0.41 8.50 21.87
C ALA A 399 -0.44 9.99 22.28
N VAL A 400 -1.37 10.77 21.73
CA VAL A 400 -1.57 12.18 22.10
C VAL A 400 -2.09 12.29 23.54
N ARG A 401 -3.13 11.55 23.89
CA ARG A 401 -3.73 11.58 25.23
C ARG A 401 -2.76 11.18 26.34
N GLU A 402 -1.85 10.23 26.07
CA GLU A 402 -0.84 9.75 27.00
C GLU A 402 0.48 10.54 26.93
N ASN A 403 0.53 11.65 26.20
CA ASN A 403 1.74 12.47 25.97
C ASN A 403 2.93 11.70 25.38
N LEU A 404 2.66 10.63 24.62
CA LEU A 404 3.67 9.88 23.87
C LEU A 404 3.98 10.52 22.52
N LEU A 405 3.08 11.34 22.00
CA LEU A 405 3.21 12.10 20.76
C LEU A 405 2.65 13.52 20.97
N ARG A 406 3.37 14.51 20.49
CA ARG A 406 2.89 15.90 20.43
C ARG A 406 2.50 16.22 19.00
N PRO A 407 1.21 16.51 18.71
CA PRO A 407 0.74 16.77 17.35
C PRO A 407 1.47 17.91 16.64
N GLU A 408 1.82 18.97 17.39
CA GLU A 408 2.53 20.16 16.89
C GLU A 408 3.99 19.88 16.50
N GLU A 409 4.60 18.81 17.04
CA GLU A 409 5.94 18.35 16.72
C GLU A 409 5.93 17.18 15.70
N ALA A 410 4.74 16.70 15.35
CA ALA A 410 4.59 15.53 14.50
C ALA A 410 4.91 15.85 13.03
N ASP A 411 6.06 15.37 12.58
CA ASP A 411 6.49 15.44 11.19
C ASP A 411 5.82 14.30 10.40
N TRP A 412 4.82 14.60 9.61
CA TRP A 412 4.12 13.60 8.80
C TRP A 412 5.04 12.84 7.84
N SER A 413 6.10 13.48 7.34
CA SER A 413 7.05 12.82 6.45
C SER A 413 7.83 11.68 7.11
N LYS A 414 7.86 11.65 8.45
CA LYS A 414 8.47 10.60 9.26
C LYS A 414 7.48 9.54 9.74
N MET A 415 6.18 9.67 9.45
CA MET A 415 5.19 8.65 9.77
C MET A 415 5.29 7.47 8.80
N GLU A 416 6.44 6.81 8.81
CA GLU A 416 6.76 5.64 8.01
C GLU A 416 7.75 4.74 8.78
N TYR A 417 8.03 3.55 8.28
CA TYR A 417 8.72 2.49 9.03
C TYR A 417 10.22 2.70 9.31
N SER A 418 10.82 3.79 8.85
CA SER A 418 12.22 4.10 9.15
C SER A 418 12.39 4.95 10.42
N TYR A 419 11.30 5.41 11.02
CA TYR A 419 11.31 6.30 12.18
C TYR A 419 10.41 5.80 13.29
N TYR A 420 10.83 6.01 14.53
CA TYR A 420 10.00 5.80 15.72
C TYR A 420 9.67 7.14 16.35
N LEU A 421 8.39 7.50 16.38
CA LEU A 421 7.96 8.84 16.78
C LEU A 421 7.40 8.91 18.21
N LEU A 422 7.07 7.77 18.82
CA LEU A 422 6.52 7.73 20.16
C LEU A 422 7.63 7.93 21.20
N ARG A 423 7.30 8.63 22.29
CA ARG A 423 8.24 8.94 23.38
C ARG A 423 7.60 8.56 24.72
N GLY A 424 8.40 8.16 25.69
CA GLY A 424 7.95 7.84 27.02
C GLY A 424 7.91 6.34 27.33
N ASN A 425 7.49 6.00 28.54
CA ASN A 425 7.40 4.63 29.05
C ASN A 425 8.73 3.83 28.98
N GLY A 426 9.89 4.52 29.01
CA GLY A 426 11.20 3.88 28.88
C GLY A 426 11.58 3.44 27.46
N LEU A 427 10.77 3.81 26.46
CA LEU A 427 11.06 3.60 25.04
C LEU A 427 11.45 4.92 24.39
N ASP A 428 12.50 4.87 23.59
CA ASP A 428 12.91 5.94 22.71
C ASP A 428 13.25 5.39 21.31
N GLU A 429 13.49 6.29 20.35
CA GLU A 429 13.81 5.92 18.98
C GLU A 429 15.02 4.99 18.89
N ARG A 430 16.09 5.27 19.64
CA ARG A 430 17.31 4.49 19.61
C ARG A 430 17.06 3.06 20.08
N LEU A 431 16.40 2.89 21.22
CA LEU A 431 16.13 1.58 21.81
C LEU A 431 15.27 0.72 20.87
N VAL A 432 14.20 1.30 20.32
CA VAL A 432 13.27 0.59 19.42
C VAL A 432 13.93 0.25 18.09
N MET A 433 14.61 1.21 17.46
CA MET A 433 15.28 0.96 16.18
C MET A 433 16.47 0.00 16.31
N ASP A 434 17.19 0.03 17.42
CA ASP A 434 18.23 -0.96 17.74
C ASP A 434 17.62 -2.36 17.96
N ALA A 435 16.47 -2.47 18.63
CA ALA A 435 15.75 -3.74 18.78
C ALA A 435 15.33 -4.31 17.43
N ILE A 436 14.75 -3.49 16.54
CA ILE A 436 14.40 -3.87 15.17
C ILE A 436 15.62 -4.35 14.38
N ASN A 437 16.72 -3.61 14.43
CA ASN A 437 17.96 -3.98 13.73
C ASN A 437 18.57 -5.28 14.29
N ARG A 438 18.51 -5.50 15.61
CA ARG A 438 18.91 -6.78 16.23
C ARG A 438 18.00 -7.92 15.77
N ALA A 439 16.67 -7.71 15.76
CA ALA A 439 15.71 -8.69 15.29
C ALA A 439 15.97 -9.11 13.84
N LYS A 440 16.17 -8.14 12.93
CA LYS A 440 16.53 -8.39 11.52
C LYS A 440 17.80 -9.23 11.42
N ARG A 441 18.87 -8.85 12.10
CA ARG A 441 20.14 -9.63 12.09
C ARG A 441 19.95 -11.04 12.64
N ARG A 442 19.34 -11.19 13.81
CA ARG A 442 19.09 -12.50 14.42
C ARG A 442 18.19 -13.39 13.57
N PHE A 443 17.23 -12.83 12.88
CA PHE A 443 16.32 -13.57 12.03
C PHE A 443 16.98 -14.01 10.72
N PHE A 444 17.55 -13.07 9.95
CA PHE A 444 18.02 -13.34 8.58
C PHE A 444 19.42 -13.97 8.52
N LEU A 445 20.28 -13.78 9.54
CA LEU A 445 21.62 -14.33 9.54
C LEU A 445 21.72 -15.69 10.23
N ARG A 446 20.61 -16.33 10.59
CA ARG A 446 20.61 -17.69 11.13
C ARG A 446 21.15 -18.69 10.10
N PRO A 447 22.08 -19.60 10.47
CA PRO A 447 22.58 -20.61 9.54
C PRO A 447 21.45 -21.44 8.90
N ALA A 448 20.45 -21.85 9.67
CA ALA A 448 19.29 -22.60 9.17
C ALA A 448 18.47 -21.80 8.14
N TYR A 449 18.29 -20.47 8.36
CA TYR A 449 17.60 -19.61 7.41
C TYR A 449 18.39 -19.47 6.11
N VAL A 450 19.69 -19.17 6.21
CA VAL A 450 20.58 -19.02 5.06
C VAL A 450 20.64 -20.33 4.25
N ALA A 451 20.77 -21.47 4.91
CA ALA A 451 20.78 -22.77 4.23
C ALA A 451 19.46 -23.05 3.48
N ARG A 452 18.30 -22.78 4.11
CA ARG A 452 16.98 -23.01 3.49
C ARG A 452 16.75 -22.10 2.29
N HIS A 453 17.21 -20.86 2.34
CA HIS A 453 17.00 -19.85 1.30
C HIS A 453 18.22 -19.65 0.38
N PHE A 454 19.22 -20.56 0.47
CA PHE A 454 20.47 -20.42 -0.29
C PHE A 454 20.22 -20.24 -1.81
N GLY A 455 19.32 -21.03 -2.40
CA GLY A 455 18.99 -20.94 -3.82
C GLY A 455 18.39 -19.57 -4.20
N ASP A 456 17.46 -19.05 -3.41
CA ASP A 456 16.83 -17.74 -3.63
C ASP A 456 17.86 -16.61 -3.47
N ILE A 457 18.72 -16.70 -2.44
CA ILE A 457 19.79 -15.73 -2.19
C ILE A 457 20.81 -15.74 -3.31
N ALA A 458 21.26 -16.91 -3.76
CA ALA A 458 22.21 -17.05 -4.86
C ALA A 458 21.62 -16.52 -6.18
N LYS A 459 20.36 -16.84 -6.49
CA LYS A 459 19.66 -16.28 -7.66
C LYS A 459 19.61 -14.76 -7.63
N LEU A 460 19.24 -14.16 -6.49
CA LEU A 460 19.21 -12.70 -6.33
C LEU A 460 20.61 -12.09 -6.44
N ALA A 461 21.63 -12.73 -5.86
CA ALA A 461 23.01 -12.26 -5.93
C ALA A 461 23.55 -12.23 -7.36
N LEU A 462 23.14 -13.20 -8.18
CA LEU A 462 23.54 -13.26 -9.60
C LEU A 462 22.76 -12.28 -10.48
N THR A 463 21.47 -12.09 -10.22
CA THR A 463 20.58 -11.33 -11.13
C THR A 463 20.35 -9.90 -10.69
N LYS A 464 20.42 -9.61 -9.39
CA LYS A 464 20.02 -8.32 -8.76
C LYS A 464 21.00 -7.89 -7.66
N GLN A 465 22.31 -7.87 -7.96
CA GLN A 465 23.38 -7.58 -7.01
C GLN A 465 23.16 -6.32 -6.17
N ARG A 466 22.60 -5.24 -6.77
CA ARG A 466 22.31 -4.00 -6.05
C ARG A 466 21.28 -4.20 -4.94
N ILE A 467 20.26 -5.05 -5.17
CA ILE A 467 19.24 -5.36 -4.17
C ILE A 467 19.87 -6.15 -3.02
N VAL A 468 20.63 -7.19 -3.34
CA VAL A 468 21.31 -8.00 -2.32
C VAL A 468 22.27 -7.16 -1.47
N TRP A 469 23.06 -6.30 -2.12
CA TRP A 469 23.94 -5.38 -1.39
C TRP A 469 23.17 -4.42 -0.49
N HIS A 470 22.07 -3.87 -0.98
CA HIS A 470 21.20 -2.98 -0.20
C HIS A 470 20.57 -3.70 1.00
N VAL A 471 20.09 -4.92 0.82
CA VAL A 471 19.56 -5.77 1.91
C VAL A 471 20.64 -6.08 2.93
N LEU A 472 21.78 -6.58 2.49
CA LEU A 472 22.88 -6.96 3.36
C LEU A 472 23.42 -5.75 4.12
N SER A 473 23.64 -4.63 3.46
CA SER A 473 24.15 -3.43 4.11
C SER A 473 23.18 -2.90 5.18
N ARG A 474 21.87 -2.90 4.93
CA ARG A 474 20.88 -2.51 5.93
C ARG A 474 20.76 -3.53 7.07
N THR A 475 20.88 -4.82 6.77
CA THR A 475 20.82 -5.87 7.80
C THR A 475 22.07 -5.86 8.69
N LEU A 476 23.25 -5.64 8.12
CA LEU A 476 24.52 -5.67 8.85
C LEU A 476 24.81 -4.35 9.56
N PHE A 477 24.58 -3.21 8.91
CA PHE A 477 25.01 -1.90 9.41
C PHE A 477 23.87 -1.03 9.94
N GLY A 478 22.60 -1.50 9.84
CA GLY A 478 21.42 -0.74 10.18
C GLY A 478 21.06 0.27 9.09
N ALA A 479 19.80 0.71 9.06
CA ALA A 479 19.40 1.82 8.21
C ALA A 479 20.04 3.11 8.78
N ARG A 480 21.17 3.55 8.27
CA ARG A 480 21.53 4.97 8.40
C ARG A 480 20.50 5.72 7.55
N VAL A 481 19.64 6.47 8.23
CA VAL A 481 18.82 7.49 7.57
C VAL A 481 19.81 8.42 6.87
N PRO A 482 19.77 8.62 5.54
CA PRO A 482 20.50 9.72 4.97
C PRO A 482 19.91 10.98 5.57
N ASP A 483 20.70 11.79 6.25
CA ASP A 483 20.29 13.12 6.68
C ASP A 483 19.66 13.83 5.49
N ALA A 484 18.47 14.35 5.68
CA ALA A 484 17.73 15.11 4.69
C ALA A 484 18.31 16.55 4.52
N ALA A 485 19.65 16.65 4.45
CA ALA A 485 20.34 17.92 4.27
C ALA A 485 21.69 17.71 3.59
N ALA A 486 21.68 17.45 2.28
CA ALA A 486 22.76 17.87 1.37
C ALA A 486 22.16 18.09 -0.03
N PRO A 487 22.00 19.33 -0.50
CA PRO A 487 21.73 19.60 -1.89
C PRO A 487 23.00 19.34 -2.69
N GLY A 488 22.91 18.50 -3.73
CA GLY A 488 23.89 18.50 -4.79
C GLY A 488 24.92 17.39 -4.79
N ARG A 489 24.58 16.24 -5.36
CA ARG A 489 25.40 15.58 -6.38
C ARG A 489 24.44 15.00 -7.42
N SER A 490 24.38 15.67 -8.56
CA SER A 490 23.77 15.19 -9.79
C SER A 490 24.47 13.90 -10.21
N LEU A 491 23.76 12.77 -10.11
CA LEU A 491 24.12 11.58 -10.87
C LEU A 491 23.70 11.87 -12.31
N GLU A 492 24.67 11.97 -13.20
CA GLU A 492 24.49 12.18 -14.64
C GLU A 492 23.41 11.24 -15.18
N ALA A 493 22.43 11.88 -15.80
CA ALA A 493 21.34 11.22 -16.50
C ALA A 493 21.92 10.45 -17.69
N ARG A 494 21.84 9.12 -17.63
CA ARG A 494 21.90 8.32 -18.85
C ARG A 494 20.61 8.58 -19.63
N SER A 495 20.80 9.00 -20.89
CA SER A 495 19.81 9.30 -21.91
C SER A 495 18.52 8.47 -21.80
N PRO A 496 17.33 9.08 -21.85
CA PRO A 496 16.07 8.37 -21.83
C PRO A 496 15.91 7.59 -23.13
N ALA A 497 15.76 6.27 -23.02
CA ALA A 497 15.20 5.46 -24.08
C ALA A 497 13.79 6.00 -24.40
N ALA A 498 13.52 6.23 -25.67
CA ALA A 498 12.32 6.84 -26.20
C ALA A 498 11.05 6.18 -25.62
N TRP A 499 10.23 6.99 -25.03
CA TRP A 499 8.89 6.64 -24.61
C TRP A 499 7.98 6.74 -25.84
N ASP A 500 7.73 5.59 -26.48
CA ASP A 500 6.78 5.51 -27.59
C ASP A 500 5.36 5.53 -27.01
N ALA A 501 4.64 6.61 -27.30
CA ALA A 501 3.22 6.73 -26.99
C ALA A 501 2.46 5.76 -27.93
N GLY A 502 2.18 4.57 -27.41
CA GLY A 502 1.29 3.61 -28.07
C GLY A 502 -0.05 4.25 -28.44
N ARG A 503 -0.42 4.12 -29.71
CA ARG A 503 -1.62 4.58 -30.40
C ARG A 503 -2.93 4.11 -29.77
#